data_9f6dae4c85a3c17bb3e828636698d39b
#
_entry.id   9f6dae4c85a3c17bb3e828636698d39b
#
_cell.length_a   1.000
_cell.length_b   1.000
_cell.length_c   1.000
_cell.angle_alpha   90.00
_cell.angle_beta   90.00
_cell.angle_gamma   90.00
#
_symmetry.space_group_name_H-M   'P 1'
#
loop_
_entity.id
_entity.type
_entity.pdbx_description
1 polymer ?
#
loop_
_entity_poly.entity_id
_entity_poly.type
_entity_poly.pdbx_seq_one_letter_code
_entity_poly.pdbx_strand_id
1 'polypeptide(L)'
;MSTDKVSVHGSWASRWVFILAATGSAVGLGSIWKFPYMVGVYGGGAFVLVFLACIALIGVPVMLAETLIGRRARQSPANALKVLALEAGHSAKWSWGAFAGMITALLILSFYSVVGGWSLDYIIDMGRGDFQGVTADQVGAYFGNVIADPWRLTLWHTIFMLLSAVVIAKGVVAGLERSLRIMMPLLFVMVIVLLGYSMTTGHFMEGVHFMFDFHPDKVLDGLLPAMGHAFFSLSVGVGSIMIYGAYMPKHSSISGTIVGVALLDTFVSLLAGLALFPIVFAAGLNPSEGPGLMFVSLPFAFGNVAFGQLMGVVFFVLVAIAAWSSAISLLEPMVAYLVERTKISRAWVTFWLAFTCWFVGLGTVFSFNIWKQAKFFVNEGGMFHLYQWGAAGGLDFFGVIDFFTSRIMLPLGGLCFVVFAGWVMGREAVRDELSIRSPVLFALSLFLMRYVAPIGILVVFAAQLWK
;
A
#
# COMPACT_ATOMS: atom_id res chain seq x y z
N MET A 1 -24.47 5.71 -29.68
CA MET A 1 -24.20 7.10 -29.27
C MET A 1 -23.47 7.05 -27.92
N SER A 2 -22.17 7.27 -27.91
CA SER A 2 -21.39 7.38 -26.67
C SER A 2 -21.72 8.73 -26.04
N THR A 3 -22.66 8.78 -25.11
CA THR A 3 -22.80 9.92 -24.22
C THR A 3 -21.52 10.05 -23.44
N ASP A 4 -20.85 11.17 -23.59
CA ASP A 4 -19.61 11.47 -22.86
C ASP A 4 -19.87 11.45 -21.34
N LYS A 5 -19.64 10.27 -20.71
CA LYS A 5 -19.75 10.14 -19.26
C LYS A 5 -18.70 11.03 -18.63
N VAL A 6 -19.11 12.03 -17.87
CA VAL A 6 -18.25 12.94 -17.11
C VAL A 6 -18.30 12.49 -15.65
N SER A 7 -17.14 12.41 -14.99
CA SER A 7 -17.11 12.12 -13.54
C SER A 7 -17.72 13.28 -12.75
N VAL A 8 -18.59 12.97 -11.80
CA VAL A 8 -19.19 13.95 -10.87
C VAL A 8 -18.12 14.61 -9.97
N HIS A 9 -16.98 13.94 -9.80
CA HIS A 9 -15.90 14.37 -8.90
C HIS A 9 -14.81 15.20 -9.60
N GLY A 10 -14.91 15.44 -10.92
CA GLY A 10 -13.89 16.10 -11.73
C GLY A 10 -12.91 15.10 -12.37
N SER A 11 -11.83 15.63 -12.93
CA SER A 11 -10.78 14.84 -13.59
C SER A 11 -9.39 15.39 -13.26
N TRP A 12 -8.37 14.52 -13.33
CA TRP A 12 -6.98 14.94 -13.25
C TRP A 12 -6.64 15.93 -14.37
N ALA A 13 -5.85 16.94 -14.05
CA ALA A 13 -5.47 17.96 -15.05
C ALA A 13 -4.60 17.40 -16.18
N SER A 14 -3.87 16.30 -15.93
CA SER A 14 -3.01 15.68 -16.94
C SER A 14 -2.70 14.20 -16.62
N ARG A 15 -2.13 13.48 -17.61
CA ARG A 15 -1.58 12.14 -17.44
C ARG A 15 -0.51 12.08 -16.32
N TRP A 16 0.33 13.09 -16.23
CA TRP A 16 1.40 13.14 -15.21
C TRP A 16 0.84 13.24 -13.81
N VAL A 17 -0.23 14.00 -13.62
CA VAL A 17 -0.92 14.06 -12.32
C VAL A 17 -1.49 12.73 -11.92
N PHE A 18 -2.09 11.99 -12.87
CA PHE A 18 -2.54 10.63 -12.61
C PHE A 18 -1.36 9.72 -12.24
N ILE A 19 -0.22 9.77 -12.94
CA ILE A 19 0.97 8.99 -12.62
C ILE A 19 1.42 9.30 -11.18
N LEU A 20 1.55 10.58 -10.82
CA LEU A 20 1.92 10.98 -9.46
C LEU A 20 0.91 10.48 -8.42
N ALA A 21 -0.40 10.57 -8.71
CA ALA A 21 -1.44 10.12 -7.81
C ALA A 21 -1.41 8.59 -7.61
N ALA A 22 -1.34 7.83 -8.70
CA ALA A 22 -1.29 6.38 -8.65
C ALA A 22 0.02 5.87 -8.05
N THR A 23 1.16 6.53 -8.34
CA THR A 23 2.44 6.24 -7.68
C THR A 23 2.37 6.58 -6.19
N GLY A 24 1.73 7.69 -5.79
CA GLY A 24 1.55 8.04 -4.37
C GLY A 24 0.60 7.10 -3.63
N SER A 25 -0.33 6.47 -4.33
CA SER A 25 -1.13 5.38 -3.78
C SER A 25 -0.29 4.10 -3.58
N ALA A 26 0.58 3.79 -4.55
CA ALA A 26 1.43 2.60 -4.55
C ALA A 26 2.62 2.75 -3.59
N VAL A 27 3.40 3.82 -3.73
CA VAL A 27 4.58 4.08 -2.88
C VAL A 27 4.14 4.49 -1.47
N GLY A 28 4.07 3.52 -0.58
CA GLY A 28 3.69 3.69 0.82
C GLY A 28 4.69 3.05 1.78
N LEU A 29 4.23 2.71 2.97
CA LEU A 29 5.01 1.93 3.95
C LEU A 29 5.47 0.59 3.36
N GLY A 30 4.72 0.04 2.39
CA GLY A 30 5.09 -1.17 1.66
C GLY A 30 6.44 -1.05 0.99
N SER A 31 6.60 -0.05 0.15
CA SER A 31 7.79 0.13 -0.69
C SER A 31 9.01 0.61 0.11
N ILE A 32 8.81 1.44 1.13
CA ILE A 32 9.92 2.06 1.89
C ILE A 32 10.40 1.18 3.04
N TRP A 33 9.50 0.44 3.68
CA TRP A 33 9.81 -0.36 4.87
C TRP A 33 9.68 -1.86 4.64
N LYS A 34 8.50 -2.31 4.19
CA LYS A 34 8.20 -3.74 4.10
C LYS A 34 9.06 -4.43 3.03
N PHE A 35 9.32 -3.77 1.90
CA PHE A 35 10.15 -4.31 0.85
C PHE A 35 11.60 -4.56 1.30
N PRO A 36 12.35 -3.59 1.86
CA PRO A 36 13.71 -3.85 2.37
C PRO A 36 13.73 -4.97 3.41
N TYR A 37 12.79 -4.95 4.36
CA TYR A 37 12.68 -6.03 5.33
C TYR A 37 12.52 -7.41 4.67
N MET A 38 11.62 -7.54 3.70
CA MET A 38 11.38 -8.82 3.01
C MET A 38 12.58 -9.27 2.18
N VAL A 39 13.30 -8.35 1.56
CA VAL A 39 14.58 -8.64 0.88
C VAL A 39 15.55 -9.28 1.86
N GLY A 40 15.68 -8.74 3.07
CA GLY A 40 16.57 -9.30 4.11
C GLY A 40 16.19 -10.70 4.58
N VAL A 41 14.88 -10.96 4.75
CA VAL A 41 14.38 -12.26 5.28
C VAL A 41 14.36 -13.35 4.21
N TYR A 42 14.04 -13.01 2.95
CA TYR A 42 13.76 -13.98 1.89
C TYR A 42 14.87 -14.12 0.84
N GLY A 43 16.12 -13.80 1.19
CA GLY A 43 17.29 -14.15 0.37
C GLY A 43 17.63 -13.15 -0.72
N GLY A 44 17.61 -11.85 -0.41
CA GLY A 44 18.19 -10.82 -1.25
C GLY A 44 17.65 -10.79 -2.68
N GLY A 45 18.53 -10.99 -3.65
CA GLY A 45 18.21 -10.98 -5.08
C GLY A 45 17.17 -12.02 -5.51
N ALA A 46 17.05 -13.15 -4.81
CA ALA A 46 16.00 -14.13 -5.07
C ALA A 46 14.61 -13.53 -4.83
N PHE A 47 14.41 -12.86 -3.69
CA PHE A 47 13.16 -12.17 -3.40
C PHE A 47 12.89 -11.04 -4.39
N VAL A 48 13.91 -10.23 -4.74
CA VAL A 48 13.77 -9.13 -5.71
C VAL A 48 13.26 -9.66 -7.05
N LEU A 49 13.85 -10.74 -7.59
CA LEU A 49 13.40 -11.34 -8.85
C LEU A 49 11.98 -11.87 -8.80
N VAL A 50 11.62 -12.58 -7.72
CA VAL A 50 10.25 -13.09 -7.53
C VAL A 50 9.25 -11.94 -7.41
N PHE A 51 9.60 -10.89 -6.67
CA PHE A 51 8.77 -9.69 -6.55
C PHE A 51 8.54 -9.02 -7.90
N LEU A 52 9.59 -8.83 -8.71
CA LEU A 52 9.48 -8.27 -10.06
C LEU A 52 8.58 -9.12 -10.96
N ALA A 53 8.70 -10.45 -10.88
CA ALA A 53 7.82 -11.36 -11.60
C ALA A 53 6.36 -11.23 -11.14
N CYS A 54 6.10 -11.15 -9.84
CA CYS A 54 4.76 -10.94 -9.28
C CYS A 54 4.15 -9.59 -9.70
N ILE A 55 4.94 -8.51 -9.68
CA ILE A 55 4.51 -7.20 -10.19
C ILE A 55 4.09 -7.31 -11.66
N ALA A 56 4.95 -7.90 -12.52
CA ALA A 56 4.71 -7.96 -13.95
C ALA A 56 3.54 -8.87 -14.33
N LEU A 57 3.44 -10.06 -13.71
CA LEU A 57 2.50 -11.11 -14.10
C LEU A 57 1.14 -10.99 -13.41
N ILE A 58 1.08 -10.37 -12.24
CA ILE A 58 -0.14 -10.29 -11.43
C ILE A 58 -0.50 -8.83 -11.12
N GLY A 59 0.41 -8.07 -10.53
CA GLY A 59 0.15 -6.71 -10.10
C GLY A 59 -0.27 -5.77 -11.24
N VAL A 60 0.50 -5.71 -12.30
CA VAL A 60 0.20 -4.88 -13.49
C VAL A 60 -1.13 -5.28 -14.14
N PRO A 61 -1.46 -6.56 -14.40
CA PRO A 61 -2.77 -6.95 -14.90
C PRO A 61 -3.94 -6.53 -14.03
N VAL A 62 -3.82 -6.63 -12.69
CA VAL A 62 -4.87 -6.17 -11.77
C VAL A 62 -5.00 -4.65 -11.81
N MET A 63 -3.90 -3.89 -11.79
CA MET A 63 -3.93 -2.42 -11.96
C MET A 63 -4.56 -2.00 -13.30
N LEU A 64 -4.25 -2.71 -14.39
CA LEU A 64 -4.86 -2.45 -15.70
C LEU A 64 -6.37 -2.67 -15.63
N ALA A 65 -6.82 -3.76 -15.00
CA ALA A 65 -8.23 -4.07 -14.83
C ALA A 65 -8.95 -2.98 -14.02
N GLU A 66 -8.42 -2.60 -12.86
CA GLU A 66 -9.02 -1.54 -12.03
C GLU A 66 -9.09 -0.20 -12.76
N THR A 67 -7.98 0.23 -13.38
CA THR A 67 -7.94 1.51 -14.11
C THR A 67 -8.91 1.52 -15.29
N LEU A 68 -8.98 0.42 -16.03
CA LEU A 68 -9.89 0.25 -17.17
C LEU A 68 -11.35 0.34 -16.73
N ILE A 69 -11.74 -0.38 -15.66
CA ILE A 69 -13.08 -0.35 -15.09
C ILE A 69 -13.44 1.08 -14.66
N GLY A 70 -12.57 1.70 -13.88
CA GLY A 70 -12.78 3.07 -13.37
C GLY A 70 -12.92 4.08 -14.49
N ARG A 71 -11.98 4.10 -15.46
CA ARG A 71 -11.99 5.07 -16.56
C ARG A 71 -13.21 4.92 -17.46
N ARG A 72 -13.65 3.68 -17.75
CA ARG A 72 -14.81 3.43 -18.58
C ARG A 72 -16.12 3.84 -17.90
N ALA A 73 -16.26 3.57 -16.60
CA ALA A 73 -17.47 3.88 -15.86
C ALA A 73 -17.57 5.34 -15.41
N ARG A 74 -16.43 6.01 -15.10
CA ARG A 74 -16.37 7.36 -14.54
C ARG A 74 -17.10 7.52 -13.20
N GLN A 75 -17.18 6.46 -12.43
CA GLN A 75 -17.91 6.37 -11.17
C GLN A 75 -17.07 5.67 -10.09
N SER A 76 -17.54 5.72 -8.85
CA SER A 76 -16.98 4.98 -7.73
C SER A 76 -16.96 3.46 -8.00
N PRO A 77 -16.08 2.69 -7.34
CA PRO A 77 -15.87 1.28 -7.67
C PRO A 77 -17.14 0.44 -7.71
N ALA A 78 -18.01 0.53 -6.69
CA ALA A 78 -19.23 -0.26 -6.67
C ALA A 78 -20.23 0.15 -7.73
N ASN A 79 -20.38 1.45 -8.00
CA ASN A 79 -21.24 1.94 -9.07
C ASN A 79 -20.66 1.59 -10.45
N ALA A 80 -19.33 1.63 -10.61
CA ALA A 80 -18.63 1.24 -11.83
C ALA A 80 -18.92 -0.24 -12.20
N LEU A 81 -18.69 -1.17 -11.26
CA LEU A 81 -18.98 -2.59 -11.51
C LEU A 81 -20.46 -2.83 -11.79
N LYS A 82 -21.37 -2.12 -11.08
CA LYS A 82 -22.82 -2.24 -11.31
C LYS A 82 -23.20 -1.85 -12.73
N VAL A 83 -22.78 -0.66 -13.16
CA VAL A 83 -23.17 -0.13 -14.48
C VAL A 83 -22.58 -0.97 -15.61
N LEU A 84 -21.28 -1.31 -15.52
CA LEU A 84 -20.61 -2.09 -16.56
C LEU A 84 -21.08 -3.54 -16.61
N ALA A 85 -21.48 -4.15 -15.48
CA ALA A 85 -22.09 -5.48 -15.47
C ALA A 85 -23.43 -5.47 -16.21
N LEU A 86 -24.29 -4.48 -15.94
CA LEU A 86 -25.57 -4.33 -16.63
C LEU A 86 -25.39 -4.03 -18.13
N GLU A 87 -24.42 -3.20 -18.52
CA GLU A 87 -24.08 -2.94 -19.92
C GLU A 87 -23.63 -4.21 -20.65
N ALA A 88 -22.98 -5.14 -19.93
CA ALA A 88 -22.54 -6.43 -20.48
C ALA A 88 -23.60 -7.56 -20.37
N GLY A 89 -24.83 -7.25 -19.93
CA GLY A 89 -25.90 -8.24 -19.76
C GLY A 89 -25.77 -9.15 -18.55
N HIS A 90 -24.94 -8.75 -17.56
CA HIS A 90 -24.69 -9.49 -16.33
C HIS A 90 -25.38 -8.87 -15.11
N SER A 91 -25.32 -9.57 -13.97
CA SER A 91 -25.99 -9.16 -12.73
C SER A 91 -25.33 -7.94 -12.08
N ALA A 92 -26.14 -7.00 -11.59
CA ALA A 92 -25.71 -5.89 -10.75
C ALA A 92 -25.00 -6.31 -9.44
N LYS A 93 -25.11 -7.60 -9.06
CA LYS A 93 -24.46 -8.15 -7.84
C LYS A 93 -22.93 -8.05 -7.86
N TRP A 94 -22.30 -7.87 -9.02
CA TRP A 94 -20.87 -7.60 -9.13
C TRP A 94 -20.41 -6.38 -8.30
N SER A 95 -21.31 -5.42 -8.09
CA SER A 95 -21.05 -4.26 -7.20
C SER A 95 -20.65 -4.65 -5.77
N TRP A 96 -21.06 -5.80 -5.27
CA TRP A 96 -20.72 -6.25 -3.93
C TRP A 96 -19.23 -6.57 -3.76
N GLY A 97 -18.58 -7.08 -4.83
CA GLY A 97 -17.13 -7.30 -4.81
C GLY A 97 -16.35 -6.00 -4.64
N ALA A 98 -16.74 -4.95 -5.38
CA ALA A 98 -16.11 -3.65 -5.20
C ALA A 98 -16.48 -2.98 -3.87
N PHE A 99 -17.71 -3.19 -3.39
CA PHE A 99 -18.10 -2.70 -2.06
C PHE A 99 -17.26 -3.35 -0.95
N ALA A 100 -17.04 -4.67 -1.03
CA ALA A 100 -16.13 -5.37 -0.11
C ALA A 100 -14.70 -4.82 -0.20
N GLY A 101 -14.18 -4.54 -1.41
CA GLY A 101 -12.88 -3.88 -1.59
C GLY A 101 -12.80 -2.51 -0.90
N MET A 102 -13.84 -1.68 -1.02
CA MET A 102 -13.90 -0.38 -0.33
C MET A 102 -13.95 -0.52 1.20
N ILE A 103 -14.64 -1.53 1.74
CA ILE A 103 -14.60 -1.85 3.18
C ILE A 103 -13.19 -2.29 3.58
N THR A 104 -12.53 -3.12 2.76
CA THR A 104 -11.12 -3.51 2.98
C THR A 104 -10.22 -2.29 3.09
N ALA A 105 -10.39 -1.29 2.20
CA ALA A 105 -9.64 -0.04 2.24
C ALA A 105 -9.81 0.71 3.58
N LEU A 106 -11.04 0.81 4.10
CA LEU A 106 -11.32 1.46 5.38
C LEU A 106 -10.72 0.68 6.57
N LEU A 107 -10.80 -0.65 6.56
CA LEU A 107 -10.19 -1.48 7.59
C LEU A 107 -8.66 -1.37 7.57
N ILE A 108 -8.04 -1.38 6.40
CA ILE A 108 -6.60 -1.12 6.27
C ILE A 108 -6.27 0.27 6.81
N LEU A 109 -7.01 1.31 6.41
CA LEU A 109 -6.77 2.67 6.87
C LEU A 109 -6.84 2.79 8.40
N SER A 110 -7.71 2.04 9.06
CA SER A 110 -7.90 2.12 10.53
C SER A 110 -6.62 1.77 11.30
N PHE A 111 -5.85 0.76 10.90
CA PHE A 111 -4.57 0.45 11.53
C PHE A 111 -3.38 1.18 10.88
N TYR A 112 -3.45 1.42 9.58
CA TYR A 112 -2.41 2.11 8.83
C TYR A 112 -2.18 3.54 9.33
N SER A 113 -3.25 4.22 9.75
CA SER A 113 -3.17 5.56 10.34
C SER A 113 -2.53 5.59 11.73
N VAL A 114 -2.58 4.48 12.49
CA VAL A 114 -1.84 4.34 13.74
C VAL A 114 -0.34 4.28 13.47
N VAL A 115 0.07 3.41 12.54
CA VAL A 115 1.48 3.28 12.13
C VAL A 115 2.00 4.56 11.45
N GLY A 116 1.16 5.21 10.62
CA GLY A 116 1.46 6.54 10.07
C GLY A 116 1.65 7.61 11.14
N GLY A 117 0.86 7.53 12.22
CA GLY A 117 1.00 8.37 13.41
C GLY A 117 2.35 8.19 14.10
N TRP A 118 2.84 6.95 14.25
CA TRP A 118 4.19 6.71 14.82
C TRP A 118 5.28 7.39 13.99
N SER A 119 5.13 7.43 12.67
CA SER A 119 6.12 8.11 11.81
C SER A 119 6.17 9.62 12.08
N LEU A 120 5.01 10.25 12.37
CA LEU A 120 4.95 11.67 12.76
C LEU A 120 5.61 11.92 14.12
N ASP A 121 5.38 11.03 15.07
CA ASP A 121 5.98 11.07 16.41
C ASP A 121 7.51 11.02 16.34
N TYR A 122 8.02 10.05 15.56
CA TYR A 122 9.47 9.84 15.39
C TYR A 122 10.19 10.97 14.64
N ILE A 123 9.48 11.79 13.86
CA ILE A 123 10.08 13.04 13.30
C ILE A 123 10.53 13.95 14.44
N ILE A 124 9.72 14.08 15.48
CA ILE A 124 10.01 14.96 16.63
C ILE A 124 11.10 14.37 17.50
N ASP A 125 11.03 13.07 17.80
CA ASP A 125 12.00 12.38 18.65
C ASP A 125 13.40 12.39 17.98
N MET A 126 13.48 12.11 16.69
CA MET A 126 14.72 12.24 15.90
C MET A 126 15.24 13.67 15.90
N GLY A 127 14.34 14.66 15.73
CA GLY A 127 14.71 16.08 15.74
C GLY A 127 15.26 16.55 17.08
N ARG A 128 14.79 15.99 18.20
CA ARG A 128 15.30 16.25 19.55
C ARG A 128 16.63 15.57 19.83
N GLY A 129 17.00 14.55 19.05
CA GLY A 129 18.20 13.77 19.27
C GLY A 129 18.06 12.68 20.32
N ASP A 130 16.83 12.21 20.59
CA ASP A 130 16.52 11.22 21.63
C ASP A 130 17.22 9.86 21.39
N PHE A 131 17.73 9.62 20.18
CA PHE A 131 18.42 8.39 19.80
C PHE A 131 19.94 8.53 19.68
N GLN A 132 20.53 9.70 20.04
CA GLN A 132 21.98 9.90 19.97
C GLN A 132 22.73 9.18 21.10
N GLY A 133 23.70 8.35 20.73
CA GLY A 133 24.57 7.67 21.69
C GLY A 133 23.88 6.62 22.57
N VAL A 134 22.65 6.20 22.21
CA VAL A 134 21.91 5.15 22.92
C VAL A 134 22.24 3.78 22.36
N THR A 135 22.01 2.73 23.15
CA THR A 135 22.17 1.33 22.72
C THR A 135 20.91 0.83 22.01
N ALA A 136 21.03 -0.27 21.24
CA ALA A 136 19.89 -0.90 20.56
C ALA A 136 18.79 -1.33 21.55
N ASP A 137 19.16 -1.85 22.73
CA ASP A 137 18.21 -2.24 23.78
C ASP A 137 17.43 -1.04 24.32
N GLN A 138 18.10 0.11 24.46
CA GLN A 138 17.45 1.36 24.89
C GLN A 138 16.47 1.86 23.85
N VAL A 139 16.78 1.78 22.55
CA VAL A 139 15.83 2.13 21.48
C VAL A 139 14.66 1.15 21.47
N GLY A 140 14.91 -0.14 21.66
CA GLY A 140 13.85 -1.16 21.79
C GLY A 140 12.91 -0.88 22.98
N ALA A 141 13.49 -0.54 24.13
CA ALA A 141 12.72 -0.13 25.32
C ALA A 141 11.93 1.18 25.08
N TYR A 142 12.54 2.15 24.38
CA TYR A 142 11.87 3.39 23.99
C TYR A 142 10.63 3.11 23.13
N PHE A 143 10.76 2.32 22.06
CA PHE A 143 9.62 1.92 21.23
C PHE A 143 8.57 1.16 22.04
N GLY A 144 9.00 0.26 22.93
CA GLY A 144 8.10 -0.43 23.87
C GLY A 144 7.27 0.53 24.72
N ASN A 145 7.88 1.62 25.21
CA ASN A 145 7.21 2.67 25.99
C ASN A 145 6.24 3.49 25.12
N VAL A 146 6.64 3.82 23.87
CA VAL A 146 5.75 4.52 22.92
C VAL A 146 4.47 3.74 22.68
N ILE A 147 4.56 2.44 22.34
CA ILE A 147 3.37 1.62 22.08
C ILE A 147 2.57 1.28 23.33
N ALA A 148 3.19 1.36 24.51
CA ALA A 148 2.51 1.17 25.79
C ALA A 148 1.68 2.38 26.25
N ASP A 149 1.90 3.58 25.66
CA ASP A 149 1.16 4.79 25.99
C ASP A 149 -0.07 4.98 25.08
N PRO A 150 -1.29 4.69 25.55
CA PRO A 150 -2.48 4.80 24.71
C PRO A 150 -2.82 6.25 24.33
N TRP A 151 -2.45 7.24 25.16
CA TRP A 151 -2.73 8.64 24.89
C TRP A 151 -1.81 9.19 23.79
N ARG A 152 -0.52 8.86 23.85
CA ARG A 152 0.45 9.23 22.82
C ARG A 152 0.07 8.64 21.46
N LEU A 153 -0.27 7.36 21.42
CA LEU A 153 -0.71 6.70 20.19
C LEU A 153 -2.02 7.30 19.66
N THR A 154 -3.00 7.56 20.53
CA THR A 154 -4.28 8.16 20.12
C THR A 154 -4.08 9.57 19.55
N LEU A 155 -3.20 10.38 20.16
CA LEU A 155 -2.90 11.73 19.69
C LEU A 155 -2.36 11.69 18.24
N TRP A 156 -1.32 10.91 17.99
CA TRP A 156 -0.68 10.85 16.67
C TRP A 156 -1.57 10.19 15.62
N HIS A 157 -2.33 9.17 15.99
CA HIS A 157 -3.38 8.59 15.14
C HIS A 157 -4.42 9.63 14.75
N THR A 158 -4.87 10.46 15.69
CA THR A 158 -5.85 11.54 15.44
C THR A 158 -5.28 12.59 14.49
N ILE A 159 -4.04 13.04 14.71
CA ILE A 159 -3.37 14.01 13.84
C ILE A 159 -3.27 13.46 12.41
N PHE A 160 -2.82 12.22 12.25
CA PHE A 160 -2.65 11.59 10.94
C PHE A 160 -4.00 11.44 10.20
N MET A 161 -5.08 11.03 10.91
CA MET A 161 -6.42 10.94 10.34
C MET A 161 -6.97 12.30 9.93
N LEU A 162 -6.77 13.33 10.76
CA LEU A 162 -7.19 14.71 10.41
C LEU A 162 -6.48 15.23 9.17
N LEU A 163 -5.16 15.03 9.05
CA LEU A 163 -4.40 15.40 7.86
C LEU A 163 -4.97 14.73 6.60
N SER A 164 -5.30 13.45 6.69
CA SER A 164 -5.89 12.68 5.58
C SER A 164 -7.30 13.17 5.23
N ALA A 165 -8.14 13.39 6.24
CA ALA A 165 -9.51 13.86 6.06
C ALA A 165 -9.58 15.26 5.43
N VAL A 166 -8.70 16.18 5.83
CA VAL A 166 -8.63 17.54 5.26
C VAL A 166 -8.35 17.52 3.75
N VAL A 167 -7.44 16.66 3.31
CA VAL A 167 -7.13 16.53 1.88
C VAL A 167 -8.32 15.99 1.11
N ILE A 168 -8.95 14.93 1.60
CA ILE A 168 -10.10 14.28 0.93
C ILE A 168 -11.33 15.21 0.90
N ALA A 169 -11.60 15.93 1.99
CA ALA A 169 -12.73 16.86 2.07
C ALA A 169 -12.66 17.99 1.02
N LYS A 170 -11.45 18.43 0.65
CA LYS A 170 -11.23 19.46 -0.38
C LYS A 170 -11.50 18.98 -1.82
N GLY A 171 -11.70 17.68 -2.02
CA GLY A 171 -12.02 17.09 -3.33
C GLY A 171 -10.81 16.75 -4.19
N VAL A 172 -11.09 16.32 -5.44
CA VAL A 172 -10.07 15.74 -6.33
C VAL A 172 -9.01 16.78 -6.73
N VAL A 173 -9.42 17.92 -7.25
CA VAL A 173 -8.48 18.93 -7.80
C VAL A 173 -7.80 19.72 -6.69
N ALA A 174 -8.58 20.32 -5.77
CA ALA A 174 -8.06 21.20 -4.72
C ALA A 174 -7.40 20.46 -3.56
N GLY A 175 -7.78 19.21 -3.34
CA GLY A 175 -7.25 18.35 -2.29
C GLY A 175 -6.21 17.35 -2.82
N LEU A 176 -6.67 16.25 -3.44
CA LEU A 176 -5.79 15.16 -3.86
C LEU A 176 -4.69 15.61 -4.83
N GLU A 177 -5.08 16.21 -5.95
CA GLU A 177 -4.13 16.60 -6.99
C GLU A 177 -3.08 17.56 -6.46
N ARG A 178 -3.51 18.62 -5.76
CA ARG A 178 -2.59 19.63 -5.21
C ARG A 178 -1.62 19.04 -4.19
N SER A 179 -2.11 18.17 -3.31
CA SER A 179 -1.28 17.52 -2.29
C SER A 179 -0.25 16.59 -2.93
N LEU A 180 -0.69 15.71 -3.84
CA LEU A 180 0.18 14.72 -4.48
C LEU A 180 1.22 15.35 -5.42
N ARG A 181 0.91 16.49 -6.06
CA ARG A 181 1.88 17.26 -6.84
C ARG A 181 3.06 17.77 -6.03
N ILE A 182 2.89 17.97 -4.72
CA ILE A 182 3.96 18.42 -3.82
C ILE A 182 4.63 17.22 -3.16
N MET A 183 3.81 16.31 -2.62
CA MET A 183 4.27 15.18 -1.82
C MET A 183 5.16 14.23 -2.62
N MET A 184 4.77 13.90 -3.87
CA MET A 184 5.51 12.91 -4.64
C MET A 184 6.90 13.38 -5.09
N PRO A 185 7.09 14.57 -5.70
CA PRO A 185 8.43 15.06 -5.98
C PRO A 185 9.30 15.19 -4.72
N LEU A 186 8.74 15.65 -3.60
CA LEU A 186 9.45 15.73 -2.33
C LEU A 186 9.91 14.36 -1.85
N LEU A 187 9.04 13.34 -1.94
CA LEU A 187 9.38 11.95 -1.60
C LEU A 187 10.56 11.45 -2.44
N PHE A 188 10.52 11.64 -3.77
CA PHE A 188 11.62 11.23 -4.65
C PHE A 188 12.95 11.93 -4.29
N VAL A 189 12.90 13.24 -4.02
CA VAL A 189 14.09 14.00 -3.61
C VAL A 189 14.66 13.43 -2.29
N MET A 190 13.82 13.15 -1.31
CA MET A 190 14.26 12.60 -0.01
C MET A 190 14.86 11.19 -0.16
N VAL A 191 14.29 10.33 -1.00
CA VAL A 191 14.90 9.01 -1.29
C VAL A 191 16.29 9.16 -1.92
N ILE A 192 16.44 10.09 -2.87
CA ILE A 192 17.76 10.37 -3.51
C ILE A 192 18.75 10.93 -2.50
N VAL A 193 18.32 11.83 -1.60
CA VAL A 193 19.16 12.39 -0.53
C VAL A 193 19.64 11.27 0.41
N LEU A 194 18.76 10.39 0.85
CA LEU A 194 19.12 9.26 1.70
C LEU A 194 20.05 8.27 0.98
N LEU A 195 19.83 8.02 -0.30
CA LEU A 195 20.73 7.19 -1.12
C LEU A 195 22.12 7.83 -1.22
N GLY A 196 22.19 9.14 -1.53
CA GLY A 196 23.44 9.88 -1.58
C GLY A 196 24.19 9.84 -0.23
N TYR A 197 23.46 9.96 0.87
CA TYR A 197 24.03 9.82 2.21
C TYR A 197 24.52 8.39 2.46
N SER A 198 23.77 7.36 2.10
CA SER A 198 24.16 5.96 2.30
C SER A 198 25.47 5.61 1.57
N MET A 199 25.76 6.25 0.43
CA MET A 199 27.02 6.08 -0.29
C MET A 199 28.24 6.60 0.50
N THR A 200 28.05 7.49 1.48
CA THR A 200 29.11 8.03 2.32
C THR A 200 29.41 7.20 3.56
N THR A 201 28.61 6.19 3.88
CA THR A 201 28.74 5.37 5.10
C THR A 201 29.91 4.37 5.07
N GLY A 202 30.52 4.15 3.91
CA GLY A 202 31.55 3.12 3.70
C GLY A 202 31.03 1.70 3.50
N HIS A 203 29.73 1.44 3.77
CA HIS A 203 29.09 0.12 3.65
C HIS A 203 28.18 -0.02 2.43
N PHE A 204 28.26 0.92 1.46
CA PHE A 204 27.34 0.95 0.32
C PHE A 204 27.41 -0.33 -0.52
N MET A 205 28.60 -0.81 -0.84
CA MET A 205 28.77 -2.05 -1.64
C MET A 205 28.29 -3.30 -0.89
N GLU A 206 28.42 -3.32 0.43
CA GLU A 206 27.86 -4.38 1.27
C GLU A 206 26.33 -4.42 1.15
N GLY A 207 25.68 -3.26 1.22
CA GLY A 207 24.23 -3.14 0.99
C GLY A 207 23.79 -3.56 -0.41
N VAL A 208 24.58 -3.22 -1.45
CA VAL A 208 24.33 -3.66 -2.84
C VAL A 208 24.45 -5.18 -2.95
N HIS A 209 25.52 -5.78 -2.41
CA HIS A 209 25.69 -7.24 -2.41
C HIS A 209 24.55 -7.93 -1.67
N PHE A 210 24.23 -7.47 -0.47
CA PHE A 210 23.13 -8.03 0.32
C PHE A 210 21.78 -8.01 -0.43
N MET A 211 21.48 -6.91 -1.11
CA MET A 211 20.22 -6.74 -1.82
C MET A 211 20.10 -7.60 -3.09
N PHE A 212 21.23 -7.81 -3.80
CA PHE A 212 21.24 -8.48 -5.11
C PHE A 212 21.92 -9.86 -5.09
N ASP A 213 22.50 -10.28 -3.97
CA ASP A 213 23.03 -11.62 -3.84
C ASP A 213 21.90 -12.65 -3.96
N PHE A 214 22.11 -13.63 -4.86
CA PHE A 214 21.04 -14.55 -5.27
C PHE A 214 21.13 -15.87 -4.54
N HIS A 215 20.14 -16.14 -3.69
CA HIS A 215 20.00 -17.40 -2.95
C HIS A 215 18.89 -18.27 -3.55
N PRO A 216 19.20 -19.22 -4.47
CA PRO A 216 18.19 -20.02 -5.18
C PRO A 216 17.35 -20.90 -4.26
N ASP A 217 17.88 -21.31 -3.12
CA ASP A 217 17.18 -22.07 -2.07
C ASP A 217 16.03 -21.28 -1.42
N LYS A 218 16.06 -19.95 -1.48
CA LYS A 218 15.05 -19.05 -0.90
C LYS A 218 13.92 -18.64 -1.86
N VAL A 219 14.01 -18.99 -3.13
CA VAL A 219 13.02 -18.59 -4.16
C VAL A 219 11.60 -19.04 -3.80
N LEU A 220 11.45 -20.30 -3.36
CA LEU A 220 10.12 -20.83 -2.99
C LEU A 220 9.59 -20.24 -1.68
N ASP A 221 10.47 -19.98 -0.71
CA ASP A 221 10.11 -19.36 0.56
C ASP A 221 9.63 -17.91 0.34
N GLY A 222 10.25 -17.19 -0.60
CA GLY A 222 9.93 -15.82 -0.95
C GLY A 222 8.69 -15.65 -1.83
N LEU A 223 8.20 -16.71 -2.51
CA LEU A 223 7.14 -16.59 -3.53
C LEU A 223 5.84 -16.05 -2.97
N LEU A 224 5.30 -16.62 -1.90
CA LEU A 224 4.03 -16.19 -1.31
C LEU A 224 4.14 -14.81 -0.66
N PRO A 225 5.20 -14.52 0.13
CA PRO A 225 5.43 -13.17 0.65
C PRO A 225 5.57 -12.11 -0.45
N ALA A 226 6.33 -12.38 -1.52
CA ALA A 226 6.51 -11.45 -2.63
C ALA A 226 5.20 -11.12 -3.35
N MET A 227 4.33 -12.12 -3.54
CA MET A 227 3.05 -11.91 -4.19
C MET A 227 2.08 -11.12 -3.31
N GLY A 228 1.97 -11.45 -2.02
CA GLY A 228 1.20 -10.64 -1.07
C GLY A 228 1.72 -9.21 -0.99
N HIS A 229 3.04 -9.04 -1.02
CA HIS A 229 3.67 -7.72 -1.03
C HIS A 229 3.39 -6.94 -2.32
N ALA A 230 3.38 -7.59 -3.50
CA ALA A 230 3.04 -6.94 -4.76
C ALA A 230 1.63 -6.35 -4.77
N PHE A 231 0.65 -7.04 -4.17
CA PHE A 231 -0.71 -6.51 -3.99
C PHE A 231 -0.74 -5.28 -3.08
N PHE A 232 -0.05 -5.38 -1.95
CA PHE A 232 0.00 -4.31 -0.98
C PHE A 232 0.73 -3.07 -1.53
N SER A 233 1.89 -3.26 -2.17
CA SER A 233 2.69 -2.19 -2.76
C SER A 233 1.92 -1.43 -3.84
N LEU A 234 1.26 -2.13 -4.75
CA LEU A 234 0.51 -1.50 -5.84
C LEU A 234 -0.88 -0.98 -5.44
N SER A 235 -1.29 -1.12 -4.18
CA SER A 235 -2.62 -0.71 -3.67
C SER A 235 -3.79 -1.27 -4.49
N VAL A 236 -3.67 -2.50 -4.98
CA VAL A 236 -4.71 -3.18 -5.78
C VAL A 236 -5.65 -4.02 -4.91
N GLY A 237 -6.86 -4.28 -5.41
CA GLY A 237 -7.86 -5.09 -4.72
C GLY A 237 -8.82 -4.30 -3.82
N VAL A 238 -8.55 -3.02 -3.59
CA VAL A 238 -9.36 -2.15 -2.72
C VAL A 238 -10.16 -1.08 -3.47
N GLY A 239 -9.97 -0.94 -4.78
CA GLY A 239 -10.64 0.04 -5.61
C GLY A 239 -10.01 1.44 -5.61
N SER A 240 -8.85 1.64 -4.95
CA SER A 240 -8.12 2.92 -4.97
C SER A 240 -7.63 3.27 -6.36
N ILE A 241 -7.04 2.33 -7.08
CA ILE A 241 -6.61 2.53 -8.47
C ILE A 241 -7.82 2.68 -9.40
N MET A 242 -8.93 2.00 -9.10
CA MET A 242 -10.17 2.11 -9.88
C MET A 242 -10.77 3.51 -9.80
N ILE A 243 -10.88 4.10 -8.59
CA ILE A 243 -11.42 5.47 -8.47
C ILE A 243 -10.48 6.50 -9.09
N TYR A 244 -9.17 6.33 -8.98
CA TYR A 244 -8.21 7.19 -9.66
C TYR A 244 -8.31 7.06 -11.17
N GLY A 245 -8.56 5.85 -11.69
CA GLY A 245 -8.89 5.60 -13.09
C GLY A 245 -10.14 6.33 -13.55
N ALA A 246 -11.18 6.46 -12.70
CA ALA A 246 -12.39 7.22 -13.01
C ALA A 246 -12.12 8.72 -13.24
N TYR A 247 -11.05 9.25 -12.65
CA TYR A 247 -10.61 10.64 -12.83
C TYR A 247 -9.60 10.82 -13.97
N MET A 248 -9.13 9.72 -14.60
CA MET A 248 -8.11 9.75 -15.64
C MET A 248 -8.62 10.44 -16.93
N PRO A 249 -7.84 11.36 -17.57
CA PRO A 249 -8.21 11.96 -18.85
C PRO A 249 -8.37 10.89 -19.96
N LYS A 250 -9.40 11.07 -20.82
CA LYS A 250 -9.74 10.11 -21.89
C LYS A 250 -8.60 9.83 -22.87
N HIS A 251 -7.80 10.83 -23.17
CA HIS A 251 -6.71 10.73 -24.15
C HIS A 251 -5.43 10.07 -23.61
N SER A 252 -5.39 9.74 -22.32
CA SER A 252 -4.22 9.11 -21.71
C SER A 252 -4.20 7.61 -21.99
N SER A 253 -3.03 7.05 -22.36
CA SER A 253 -2.84 5.61 -22.48
C SER A 253 -2.89 4.94 -21.12
N ILE A 254 -3.82 4.02 -20.88
CA ILE A 254 -3.87 3.24 -19.63
C ILE A 254 -2.61 2.41 -19.49
N SER A 255 -2.31 1.57 -20.50
CA SER A 255 -1.21 0.60 -20.42
C SER A 255 0.14 1.26 -20.16
N GLY A 256 0.49 2.30 -20.94
CA GLY A 256 1.76 3.00 -20.73
C GLY A 256 1.83 3.78 -19.42
N THR A 257 0.69 4.16 -18.86
CA THR A 257 0.62 4.86 -17.57
C THR A 257 0.78 3.88 -16.41
N ILE A 258 0.07 2.75 -16.44
CA ILE A 258 0.14 1.72 -15.39
C ILE A 258 1.50 1.06 -15.34
N VAL A 259 2.11 0.74 -16.49
CA VAL A 259 3.49 0.24 -16.52
C VAL A 259 4.45 1.28 -15.91
N GLY A 260 4.26 2.57 -16.23
CA GLY A 260 5.05 3.65 -15.62
C GLY A 260 4.89 3.72 -14.10
N VAL A 261 3.69 3.58 -13.57
CA VAL A 261 3.43 3.55 -12.12
C VAL A 261 4.10 2.35 -11.46
N ALA A 262 3.95 1.15 -12.02
CA ALA A 262 4.58 -0.07 -11.50
C ALA A 262 6.12 0.02 -11.50
N LEU A 263 6.71 0.60 -12.56
CA LEU A 263 8.15 0.83 -12.64
C LEU A 263 8.62 1.86 -11.60
N LEU A 264 7.86 2.94 -11.39
CA LEU A 264 8.20 3.95 -10.37
C LEU A 264 8.10 3.39 -8.96
N ASP A 265 7.07 2.61 -8.64
CA ASP A 265 6.94 1.94 -7.33
C ASP A 265 8.10 0.96 -7.09
N THR A 266 8.40 0.11 -8.07
CA THR A 266 9.54 -0.81 -8.02
C THR A 266 10.86 -0.07 -7.85
N PHE A 267 11.06 1.01 -8.60
CA PHE A 267 12.27 1.82 -8.52
C PHE A 267 12.45 2.44 -7.14
N VAL A 268 11.39 3.02 -6.56
CA VAL A 268 11.45 3.56 -5.19
C VAL A 268 11.73 2.46 -4.17
N SER A 269 11.11 1.28 -4.31
CA SER A 269 11.36 0.14 -3.41
C SER A 269 12.83 -0.29 -3.44
N LEU A 270 13.42 -0.39 -4.65
CA LEU A 270 14.83 -0.72 -4.81
C LEU A 270 15.75 0.37 -4.24
N LEU A 271 15.45 1.65 -4.52
CA LEU A 271 16.22 2.76 -3.96
C LEU A 271 16.12 2.83 -2.43
N ALA A 272 14.95 2.53 -1.85
CA ALA A 272 14.78 2.47 -0.40
C ALA A 272 15.67 1.40 0.22
N GLY A 273 15.71 0.18 -0.35
CA GLY A 273 16.64 -0.86 0.11
C GLY A 273 18.09 -0.43 0.02
N LEU A 274 18.53 0.11 -1.13
CA LEU A 274 19.88 0.62 -1.34
C LEU A 274 20.24 1.80 -0.43
N ALA A 275 19.26 2.60 -0.01
CA ALA A 275 19.48 3.67 0.93
C ALA A 275 19.58 3.16 2.38
N LEU A 276 18.80 2.16 2.76
CA LEU A 276 18.67 1.74 4.14
C LEU A 276 19.71 0.69 4.56
N PHE A 277 20.01 -0.32 3.72
CA PHE A 277 20.95 -1.38 4.09
C PHE A 277 22.34 -0.88 4.48
N PRO A 278 22.98 0.02 3.70
CA PRO A 278 24.30 0.53 4.10
C PRO A 278 24.31 1.26 5.45
N ILE A 279 23.21 1.97 5.77
CA ILE A 279 23.05 2.69 7.04
C ILE A 279 22.93 1.70 8.20
N VAL A 280 22.17 0.61 8.01
CA VAL A 280 21.98 -0.46 9.00
C VAL A 280 23.31 -1.19 9.24
N PHE A 281 24.06 -1.53 8.19
CA PHE A 281 25.38 -2.16 8.29
C PHE A 281 26.42 -1.24 8.95
N ALA A 282 26.42 0.07 8.63
CA ALA A 282 27.30 1.03 9.28
C ALA A 282 27.08 1.12 10.81
N ALA A 283 25.89 0.78 11.29
CA ALA A 283 25.56 0.68 12.71
C ALA A 283 25.83 -0.73 13.31
N GLY A 284 26.36 -1.67 12.51
CA GLY A 284 26.64 -3.04 12.97
C GLY A 284 25.41 -3.92 13.18
N LEU A 285 24.26 -3.56 12.56
CA LEU A 285 22.99 -4.29 12.70
C LEU A 285 22.73 -5.23 11.54
N ASN A 286 21.84 -6.21 11.78
CA ASN A 286 21.31 -7.09 10.74
C ASN A 286 19.97 -6.59 10.21
N PRO A 287 19.81 -6.35 8.90
CA PRO A 287 18.57 -5.85 8.30
C PRO A 287 17.39 -6.84 8.32
N SER A 288 17.56 -8.07 8.81
CA SER A 288 16.51 -9.11 8.88
C SER A 288 15.61 -9.02 10.13
N GLU A 289 15.70 -8.00 10.97
CA GLU A 289 15.06 -7.95 12.30
C GLU A 289 13.54 -7.65 12.30
N GLY A 290 12.86 -7.75 11.18
CA GLY A 290 11.40 -7.69 11.13
C GLY A 290 10.78 -6.29 11.26
N PRO A 291 9.57 -6.20 11.85
CA PRO A 291 8.88 -4.91 12.05
C PRO A 291 9.67 -3.91 12.90
N GLY A 292 10.57 -4.39 13.75
CA GLY A 292 11.52 -3.57 14.52
C GLY A 292 12.49 -2.76 13.66
N LEU A 293 12.74 -3.17 12.42
CA LEU A 293 13.67 -2.48 11.52
C LEU A 293 13.37 -0.97 11.43
N MET A 294 12.12 -0.57 11.26
CA MET A 294 11.76 0.85 11.04
C MET A 294 11.78 1.68 12.31
N PHE A 295 11.33 1.15 13.44
CA PHE A 295 11.13 1.93 14.67
C PHE A 295 12.14 1.61 15.78
N VAL A 296 13.03 0.63 15.56
CA VAL A 296 14.10 0.27 16.49
C VAL A 296 15.45 0.35 15.79
N SER A 297 15.69 -0.48 14.76
CA SER A 297 17.03 -0.59 14.14
C SER A 297 17.44 0.67 13.39
N LEU A 298 16.53 1.31 12.62
CA LEU A 298 16.85 2.55 11.89
C LEU A 298 17.05 3.77 12.82
N PRO A 299 16.20 4.04 13.84
CA PRO A 299 16.48 5.10 14.81
C PRO A 299 17.82 4.91 15.54
N PHE A 300 18.15 3.67 15.93
CA PHE A 300 19.45 3.35 16.49
C PHE A 300 20.57 3.65 15.49
N ALA A 301 20.45 3.19 14.24
CA ALA A 301 21.45 3.41 13.21
C ALA A 301 21.68 4.91 12.98
N PHE A 302 20.61 5.67 12.76
CA PHE A 302 20.70 7.11 12.58
C PHE A 302 21.23 7.85 13.83
N GLY A 303 20.98 7.35 15.04
CA GLY A 303 21.49 7.93 16.27
C GLY A 303 23.01 7.75 16.45
N ASN A 304 23.61 6.77 15.76
CA ASN A 304 25.01 6.37 15.97
C ASN A 304 25.93 6.57 14.75
N VAL A 305 25.43 7.17 13.66
CA VAL A 305 26.23 7.51 12.47
C VAL A 305 26.37 9.03 12.31
N ALA A 306 27.45 9.46 11.64
CA ALA A 306 27.69 10.90 11.40
C ALA A 306 26.53 11.53 10.61
N PHE A 307 26.07 12.73 11.02
CA PHE A 307 24.90 13.43 10.46
C PHE A 307 23.58 12.61 10.49
N GLY A 308 23.55 11.47 11.17
CA GLY A 308 22.43 10.55 11.18
C GLY A 308 21.16 11.15 11.77
N GLN A 309 21.23 12.02 12.79
CA GLN A 309 20.05 12.70 13.33
C GLN A 309 19.26 13.42 12.23
N LEU A 310 19.93 14.24 11.39
CA LEU A 310 19.31 14.95 10.30
C LEU A 310 18.72 13.98 9.26
N MET A 311 19.48 12.94 8.90
CA MET A 311 19.03 11.93 7.94
C MET A 311 17.87 11.09 8.49
N GLY A 312 17.85 10.83 9.78
CA GLY A 312 16.70 10.19 10.45
C GLY A 312 15.43 11.04 10.41
N VAL A 313 15.54 12.36 10.60
CA VAL A 313 14.42 13.28 10.39
C VAL A 313 13.93 13.21 8.93
N VAL A 314 14.85 13.29 7.95
CA VAL A 314 14.52 13.16 6.52
C VAL A 314 13.83 11.83 6.24
N PHE A 315 14.30 10.72 6.81
CA PHE A 315 13.71 9.39 6.68
C PHE A 315 12.29 9.34 7.25
N PHE A 316 12.04 9.82 8.47
CA PHE A 316 10.70 9.76 9.06
C PHE A 316 9.72 10.72 8.38
N VAL A 317 10.18 11.87 7.87
CA VAL A 317 9.38 12.76 7.00
C VAL A 317 9.03 12.04 5.69
N LEU A 318 9.98 11.35 5.07
CA LEU A 318 9.74 10.52 3.88
C LEU A 318 8.67 9.44 4.15
N VAL A 319 8.82 8.70 5.24
CA VAL A 319 7.87 7.65 5.66
C VAL A 319 6.48 8.23 5.93
N ALA A 320 6.40 9.36 6.64
CA ALA A 320 5.13 10.03 6.94
C ALA A 320 4.41 10.50 5.66
N ILE A 321 5.14 11.07 4.67
CA ILE A 321 4.58 11.49 3.38
C ILE A 321 4.11 10.27 2.57
N ALA A 322 4.89 9.20 2.52
CA ALA A 322 4.52 7.97 1.84
C ALA A 322 3.28 7.32 2.48
N ALA A 323 3.23 7.26 3.82
CA ALA A 323 2.07 6.79 4.53
C ALA A 323 0.84 7.68 4.25
N TRP A 324 1.02 8.99 4.25
CA TRP A 324 -0.08 9.93 4.06
C TRP A 324 -0.68 9.87 2.65
N SER A 325 0.14 9.77 1.60
CA SER A 325 -0.34 9.63 0.21
C SER A 325 -1.16 8.35 0.01
N SER A 326 -0.75 7.23 0.62
CA SER A 326 -1.50 5.98 0.59
C SER A 326 -2.79 6.04 1.43
N ALA A 327 -2.78 6.66 2.60
CA ALA A 327 -3.97 6.85 3.44
C ALA A 327 -5.07 7.64 2.71
N ILE A 328 -4.69 8.69 1.98
CA ILE A 328 -5.60 9.47 1.14
C ILE A 328 -6.26 8.57 0.09
N SER A 329 -5.50 7.71 -0.57
CA SER A 329 -6.03 6.81 -1.60
C SER A 329 -6.96 5.73 -1.05
N LEU A 330 -6.77 5.28 0.19
CA LEU A 330 -7.63 4.29 0.84
C LEU A 330 -9.00 4.87 1.25
N LEU A 331 -9.06 6.14 1.62
CA LEU A 331 -10.31 6.78 2.03
C LEU A 331 -11.20 7.19 0.84
N GLU A 332 -10.59 7.57 -0.28
CA GLU A 332 -11.27 8.14 -1.45
C GLU A 332 -12.37 7.26 -2.07
N PRO A 333 -12.20 5.93 -2.28
CA PRO A 333 -13.18 5.09 -2.95
C PRO A 333 -14.56 5.11 -2.27
N MET A 334 -14.57 5.02 -0.93
CA MET A 334 -15.82 5.01 -0.17
C MET A 334 -16.43 6.42 -0.08
N VAL A 335 -15.61 7.47 0.06
CA VAL A 335 -16.09 8.87 0.03
C VAL A 335 -16.77 9.15 -1.30
N ALA A 336 -16.15 8.81 -2.43
CA ALA A 336 -16.73 8.98 -3.75
C ALA A 336 -18.06 8.20 -3.88
N TYR A 337 -18.10 6.95 -3.41
CA TYR A 337 -19.31 6.12 -3.45
C TYR A 337 -20.49 6.75 -2.69
N LEU A 338 -20.25 7.22 -1.47
CA LEU A 338 -21.31 7.84 -0.68
C LEU A 338 -21.75 9.19 -1.23
N VAL A 339 -20.83 10.01 -1.74
CA VAL A 339 -21.15 11.28 -2.42
C VAL A 339 -22.02 11.04 -3.66
N GLU A 340 -21.73 9.99 -4.45
CA GLU A 340 -22.54 9.62 -5.61
C GLU A 340 -23.95 9.13 -5.24
N ARG A 341 -24.12 8.53 -4.07
CA ARG A 341 -25.39 7.93 -3.64
C ARG A 341 -26.26 8.77 -2.74
N THR A 342 -25.66 9.74 -2.08
CA THR A 342 -26.35 10.56 -1.10
C THR A 342 -26.34 12.03 -1.55
N LYS A 343 -27.19 12.86 -0.96
CA LYS A 343 -27.16 14.33 -1.14
C LYS A 343 -26.25 15.03 -0.12
N ILE A 344 -25.48 14.25 0.66
CA ILE A 344 -24.63 14.77 1.72
C ILE A 344 -23.38 15.39 1.08
N SER A 345 -22.94 16.52 1.61
CA SER A 345 -21.71 17.16 1.12
C SER A 345 -20.49 16.29 1.34
N ARG A 346 -19.51 16.37 0.43
CA ARG A 346 -18.27 15.60 0.50
C ARG A 346 -17.55 15.79 1.85
N ALA A 347 -17.54 16.99 2.41
CA ALA A 347 -16.91 17.27 3.70
C ALA A 347 -17.56 16.46 4.84
N TRP A 348 -18.88 16.39 4.90
CA TRP A 348 -19.59 15.60 5.90
C TRP A 348 -19.40 14.10 5.72
N VAL A 349 -19.43 13.60 4.48
CA VAL A 349 -19.14 12.20 4.18
C VAL A 349 -17.72 11.84 4.62
N THR A 350 -16.74 12.69 4.28
CA THR A 350 -15.35 12.49 4.69
C THR A 350 -15.19 12.49 6.19
N PHE A 351 -15.83 13.42 6.90
CA PHE A 351 -15.78 13.50 8.36
C PHE A 351 -16.26 12.19 8.99
N TRP A 352 -17.43 11.71 8.62
CA TRP A 352 -17.99 10.50 9.22
C TRP A 352 -17.22 9.24 8.89
N LEU A 353 -16.71 9.11 7.67
CA LEU A 353 -15.86 7.97 7.30
C LEU A 353 -14.50 8.01 8.00
N ALA A 354 -13.86 9.17 8.07
CA ALA A 354 -12.61 9.34 8.82
C ALA A 354 -12.82 9.07 10.32
N PHE A 355 -13.93 9.54 10.89
CA PHE A 355 -14.30 9.23 12.28
C PHE A 355 -14.52 7.73 12.49
N THR A 356 -15.19 7.05 11.57
CA THR A 356 -15.37 5.59 11.65
C THR A 356 -14.03 4.86 11.58
N CYS A 357 -13.13 5.22 10.65
CA CYS A 357 -11.79 4.65 10.58
C CYS A 357 -10.98 4.92 11.85
N TRP A 358 -11.05 6.16 12.35
CA TRP A 358 -10.40 6.55 13.61
C TRP A 358 -10.93 5.73 14.79
N PHE A 359 -12.24 5.58 14.91
CA PHE A 359 -12.86 4.80 15.99
C PHE A 359 -12.44 3.32 15.95
N VAL A 360 -12.45 2.70 14.76
CA VAL A 360 -11.95 1.32 14.60
C VAL A 360 -10.46 1.25 14.90
N GLY A 361 -9.68 2.27 14.49
CA GLY A 361 -8.26 2.38 14.75
C GLY A 361 -7.89 2.47 16.24
N LEU A 362 -8.80 2.96 17.10
CA LEU A 362 -8.60 2.88 18.56
C LEU A 362 -8.46 1.43 19.04
N GLY A 363 -9.16 0.49 18.41
CA GLY A 363 -8.96 -0.94 18.69
C GLY A 363 -7.52 -1.39 18.42
N THR A 364 -6.91 -0.89 17.33
CA THR A 364 -5.48 -1.13 17.04
C THR A 364 -4.58 -0.45 18.08
N VAL A 365 -4.86 0.80 18.46
CA VAL A 365 -4.12 1.48 19.54
C VAL A 365 -4.16 0.65 20.82
N PHE A 366 -5.35 0.21 21.23
CA PHE A 366 -5.52 -0.53 22.50
C PHE A 366 -4.93 -1.94 22.44
N SER A 367 -4.81 -2.56 21.28
CA SER A 367 -4.19 -3.89 21.15
C SER A 367 -2.71 -3.91 21.56
N PHE A 368 -2.00 -2.78 21.46
CA PHE A 368 -0.60 -2.69 21.89
C PHE A 368 -0.43 -2.43 23.39
N ASN A 369 -1.47 -1.99 24.08
CA ASN A 369 -1.39 -1.60 25.50
C ASN A 369 -2.53 -2.17 26.35
N ILE A 370 -3.70 -1.51 26.39
CA ILE A 370 -4.83 -1.87 27.30
C ILE A 370 -5.35 -3.28 27.00
N TRP A 371 -5.42 -3.69 25.75
CA TRP A 371 -5.91 -5.00 25.30
C TRP A 371 -4.79 -5.98 24.92
N LYS A 372 -3.55 -5.73 25.33
CA LYS A 372 -2.39 -6.57 24.96
C LYS A 372 -2.58 -8.05 25.28
N GLN A 373 -3.35 -8.36 26.32
CA GLN A 373 -3.67 -9.75 26.72
C GLN A 373 -4.93 -10.30 26.04
N ALA A 374 -5.76 -9.46 25.42
CA ALA A 374 -6.96 -9.91 24.72
C ALA A 374 -6.57 -10.56 23.39
N LYS A 375 -6.76 -11.86 23.28
CA LYS A 375 -6.46 -12.66 22.11
C LYS A 375 -7.74 -13.22 21.51
N PHE A 376 -7.84 -13.08 20.19
CA PHE A 376 -8.91 -13.62 19.36
C PHE A 376 -8.39 -14.82 18.58
N PHE A 377 -9.26 -15.74 18.20
CA PHE A 377 -8.93 -16.93 17.39
C PHE A 377 -7.77 -17.75 17.96
N VAL A 378 -7.88 -18.10 19.25
CA VAL A 378 -6.94 -19.00 19.92
C VAL A 378 -7.10 -20.40 19.33
N ASN A 379 -6.03 -20.97 18.80
CA ASN A 379 -6.06 -22.31 18.21
C ASN A 379 -5.77 -23.38 19.27
N GLU A 380 -6.83 -23.96 19.83
CA GLU A 380 -6.77 -25.20 20.59
C GLU A 380 -7.26 -26.37 19.69
N GLY A 381 -6.51 -26.72 18.65
CA GLY A 381 -6.72 -27.95 17.88
C GLY A 381 -7.89 -27.96 16.90
N GLY A 382 -8.31 -26.85 16.37
CA GLY A 382 -9.41 -26.73 15.40
C GLY A 382 -9.00 -26.85 13.93
N MET A 383 -9.94 -27.23 13.06
CA MET A 383 -9.81 -27.57 11.64
C MET A 383 -9.27 -26.43 10.73
N PHE A 384 -9.13 -25.23 11.23
CA PHE A 384 -8.47 -24.11 10.56
C PHE A 384 -7.22 -23.76 11.34
N HIS A 385 -6.07 -24.17 10.84
CA HIS A 385 -4.78 -23.62 11.26
C HIS A 385 -4.71 -22.15 10.87
N LEU A 386 -5.44 -21.30 11.56
CA LEU A 386 -5.28 -19.85 11.53
C LEU A 386 -4.04 -19.49 12.34
N TYR A 387 -2.93 -19.65 11.70
CA TYR A 387 -1.65 -20.00 12.21
C TYR A 387 -0.72 -18.82 12.51
N GLN A 388 0.11 -19.10 13.51
CA GLN A 388 1.50 -18.67 13.72
C GLN A 388 1.93 -17.29 13.19
N TRP A 389 1.42 -16.24 13.77
CA TRP A 389 2.19 -15.05 13.94
C TRP A 389 2.53 -14.88 15.42
N GLY A 390 3.76 -15.34 15.77
CA GLY A 390 4.45 -15.07 17.00
C GLY A 390 3.64 -15.35 18.28
N ALA A 391 4.05 -16.36 19.00
CA ALA A 391 3.60 -16.82 20.31
C ALA A 391 2.28 -17.62 20.34
N ALA A 392 2.33 -18.76 20.94
CA ALA A 392 1.20 -19.57 21.37
C ALA A 392 0.11 -18.67 22.00
N GLY A 393 -1.08 -18.60 21.37
CA GLY A 393 -2.20 -17.99 22.05
C GLY A 393 -3.09 -16.98 21.29
N GLY A 394 -3.14 -16.98 19.96
CA GLY A 394 -4.12 -16.20 19.19
C GLY A 394 -3.67 -14.82 18.71
N LEU A 395 -4.50 -14.18 17.89
CA LEU A 395 -4.26 -12.85 17.31
C LEU A 395 -4.82 -11.76 18.24
N ASP A 396 -4.10 -10.65 18.38
CA ASP A 396 -4.66 -9.43 18.97
C ASP A 396 -5.57 -8.72 17.95
N PHE A 397 -6.20 -7.62 18.35
CA PHE A 397 -7.15 -6.91 17.48
C PHE A 397 -6.49 -6.42 16.17
N PHE A 398 -5.28 -5.86 16.27
CA PHE A 398 -4.51 -5.47 15.08
C PHE A 398 -4.23 -6.65 14.16
N GLY A 399 -3.73 -7.76 14.72
CA GLY A 399 -3.44 -8.97 13.98
C GLY A 399 -4.67 -9.58 13.29
N VAL A 400 -5.86 -9.50 13.93
CA VAL A 400 -7.13 -9.93 13.32
C VAL A 400 -7.45 -9.09 12.09
N ILE A 401 -7.43 -7.75 12.20
CA ILE A 401 -7.76 -6.88 11.08
C ILE A 401 -6.73 -7.03 9.96
N ASP A 402 -5.44 -7.06 10.28
CA ASP A 402 -4.38 -7.26 9.27
C ASP A 402 -4.53 -8.60 8.57
N PHE A 403 -4.79 -9.68 9.31
CA PHE A 403 -5.00 -11.01 8.73
C PHE A 403 -6.16 -11.02 7.74
N PHE A 404 -7.34 -10.56 8.14
CA PHE A 404 -8.52 -10.57 7.28
C PHE A 404 -8.34 -9.66 6.05
N THR A 405 -7.81 -8.46 6.24
CA THR A 405 -7.63 -7.52 5.13
C THR A 405 -6.54 -7.95 4.18
N SER A 406 -5.34 -8.27 4.69
CA SER A 406 -4.16 -8.52 3.85
C SER A 406 -4.16 -9.91 3.21
N ARG A 407 -4.67 -10.95 3.94
CA ARG A 407 -4.60 -12.33 3.46
C ARG A 407 -5.88 -12.81 2.77
N ILE A 408 -7.03 -12.22 3.06
CA ILE A 408 -8.32 -12.70 2.54
C ILE A 408 -8.94 -11.64 1.62
N MET A 409 -9.29 -10.48 2.16
CA MET A 409 -10.13 -9.52 1.45
C MET A 409 -9.42 -8.86 0.27
N LEU A 410 -8.14 -8.52 0.43
CA LEU A 410 -7.35 -7.85 -0.61
C LEU A 410 -7.10 -8.75 -1.83
N PRO A 411 -6.66 -10.03 -1.70
CA PRO A 411 -6.58 -10.95 -2.83
C PRO A 411 -7.94 -11.21 -3.51
N LEU A 412 -9.01 -11.38 -2.73
CA LEU A 412 -10.36 -11.59 -3.29
C LEU A 412 -10.87 -10.36 -4.03
N GLY A 413 -10.56 -9.14 -3.57
CA GLY A 413 -10.86 -7.90 -4.28
C GLY A 413 -10.14 -7.84 -5.62
N GLY A 414 -8.83 -8.09 -5.64
CA GLY A 414 -8.04 -8.14 -6.87
C GLY A 414 -8.54 -9.21 -7.84
N LEU A 415 -8.89 -10.40 -7.33
CA LEU A 415 -9.49 -11.47 -8.13
C LEU A 415 -10.82 -11.03 -8.74
N CYS A 416 -11.69 -10.41 -7.95
CA CYS A 416 -12.98 -9.89 -8.44
C CYS A 416 -12.77 -8.92 -9.60
N PHE A 417 -11.85 -7.96 -9.48
CA PHE A 417 -11.63 -6.93 -10.50
C PHE A 417 -11.01 -7.49 -11.77
N VAL A 418 -10.01 -8.36 -11.64
CA VAL A 418 -9.36 -8.94 -12.81
C VAL A 418 -10.26 -9.92 -13.55
N VAL A 419 -11.09 -10.70 -12.84
CA VAL A 419 -12.10 -11.57 -13.44
C VAL A 419 -13.19 -10.74 -14.11
N PHE A 420 -13.64 -9.67 -13.48
CA PHE A 420 -14.63 -8.76 -14.06
C PHE A 420 -14.13 -8.17 -15.39
N ALA A 421 -12.92 -7.61 -15.43
CA ALA A 421 -12.35 -7.04 -16.64
C ALA A 421 -12.07 -8.09 -17.72
N GLY A 422 -11.58 -9.27 -17.33
CA GLY A 422 -11.19 -10.33 -18.27
C GLY A 422 -12.37 -11.12 -18.85
N TRP A 423 -13.42 -11.37 -18.06
CA TRP A 423 -14.47 -12.33 -18.41
C TRP A 423 -15.87 -11.73 -18.50
N VAL A 424 -16.19 -10.71 -17.68
CA VAL A 424 -17.52 -10.09 -17.65
C VAL A 424 -17.62 -8.97 -18.68
N MET A 425 -16.60 -8.14 -18.77
CA MET A 425 -16.55 -7.11 -19.81
C MET A 425 -16.30 -7.74 -21.18
N GLY A 426 -17.02 -7.29 -22.20
CA GLY A 426 -16.82 -7.73 -23.57
C GLY A 426 -15.39 -7.40 -24.09
N ARG A 427 -14.81 -8.31 -24.89
CA ARG A 427 -13.46 -8.14 -25.45
C ARG A 427 -13.27 -6.82 -26.20
N GLU A 428 -14.28 -6.37 -26.93
CA GLU A 428 -14.26 -5.10 -27.67
C GLU A 428 -14.20 -3.91 -26.70
N ALA A 429 -15.02 -3.92 -25.64
CA ALA A 429 -15.01 -2.89 -24.62
C ALA A 429 -13.64 -2.74 -23.93
N VAL A 430 -12.97 -3.86 -23.65
CA VAL A 430 -11.60 -3.87 -23.10
C VAL A 430 -10.60 -3.34 -24.12
N ARG A 431 -10.73 -3.73 -25.40
CA ARG A 431 -9.83 -3.29 -26.47
C ARG A 431 -9.91 -1.79 -26.72
N ASP A 432 -11.14 -1.27 -26.80
CA ASP A 432 -11.40 0.15 -27.02
C ASP A 432 -10.82 1.00 -25.88
N GLU A 433 -11.01 0.54 -24.64
CA GLU A 433 -10.59 1.27 -23.47
C GLU A 433 -9.07 1.23 -23.27
N LEU A 434 -8.43 0.07 -23.44
CA LEU A 434 -6.97 -0.05 -23.35
C LEU A 434 -6.25 0.67 -24.49
N SER A 435 -6.89 0.80 -25.67
CA SER A 435 -6.36 1.47 -26.86
C SER A 435 -4.96 0.97 -27.28
N ILE A 436 -4.68 -0.34 -27.09
CA ILE A 436 -3.41 -0.96 -27.43
C ILE A 436 -3.40 -1.23 -28.94
N ARG A 437 -2.49 -0.54 -29.67
CA ARG A 437 -2.39 -0.68 -31.14
C ARG A 437 -1.90 -2.05 -31.58
N SER A 438 -0.96 -2.66 -30.84
CA SER A 438 -0.41 -3.97 -31.15
C SER A 438 -1.40 -5.09 -30.80
N PRO A 439 -1.80 -5.93 -31.77
CA PRO A 439 -2.66 -7.08 -31.50
C PRO A 439 -2.04 -8.08 -30.52
N VAL A 440 -0.71 -8.26 -30.59
CA VAL A 440 0.05 -9.17 -29.73
C VAL A 440 0.05 -8.67 -28.28
N LEU A 441 0.36 -7.39 -28.06
CA LEU A 441 0.36 -6.80 -26.72
C LEU A 441 -1.04 -6.79 -26.10
N PHE A 442 -2.09 -6.56 -26.90
CA PHE A 442 -3.47 -6.67 -26.44
C PHE A 442 -3.80 -8.10 -26.03
N ALA A 443 -3.47 -9.09 -26.89
CA ALA A 443 -3.71 -10.49 -26.58
C ALA A 443 -2.95 -10.93 -25.32
N LEU A 444 -1.71 -10.52 -25.15
CA LEU A 444 -0.92 -10.77 -23.94
C LEU A 444 -1.56 -10.15 -22.69
N SER A 445 -1.93 -8.87 -22.76
CA SER A 445 -2.59 -8.19 -21.62
C SER A 445 -3.89 -8.89 -21.23
N LEU A 446 -4.69 -9.29 -22.21
CA LEU A 446 -5.94 -10.01 -21.98
C LEU A 446 -5.69 -11.42 -21.42
N PHE A 447 -4.67 -12.13 -21.91
CA PHE A 447 -4.27 -13.44 -21.40
C PHE A 447 -3.80 -13.36 -19.94
N LEU A 448 -3.00 -12.36 -19.60
CA LEU A 448 -2.55 -12.12 -18.23
C LEU A 448 -3.74 -11.83 -17.30
N MET A 449 -4.68 -10.97 -17.70
CA MET A 449 -5.88 -10.66 -16.92
C MET A 449 -6.85 -11.86 -16.80
N ARG A 450 -6.97 -12.69 -17.84
CA ARG A 450 -7.92 -13.81 -17.85
C ARG A 450 -7.44 -15.05 -17.10
N TYR A 451 -6.14 -15.34 -17.20
CA TYR A 451 -5.61 -16.63 -16.74
C TYR A 451 -4.49 -16.47 -15.71
N VAL A 452 -3.46 -15.73 -16.02
CA VAL A 452 -2.26 -15.70 -15.17
C VAL A 452 -2.53 -15.04 -13.84
N ALA A 453 -3.12 -13.84 -13.83
CA ALA A 453 -3.39 -13.13 -12.59
C ALA A 453 -4.44 -13.84 -11.73
N PRO A 454 -5.61 -14.29 -12.23
CA PRO A 454 -6.54 -15.06 -11.41
C PRO A 454 -5.96 -16.35 -10.83
N ILE A 455 -5.24 -17.13 -11.64
CA ILE A 455 -4.60 -18.37 -11.17
C ILE A 455 -3.55 -18.06 -10.10
N GLY A 456 -2.68 -17.08 -10.35
CA GLY A 456 -1.69 -16.66 -9.39
C GLY A 456 -2.31 -16.22 -8.06
N ILE A 457 -3.37 -15.41 -8.10
CA ILE A 457 -4.10 -14.99 -6.89
C ILE A 457 -4.68 -16.18 -6.14
N LEU A 458 -5.33 -17.10 -6.85
CA LEU A 458 -5.93 -18.30 -6.24
C LEU A 458 -4.88 -19.21 -5.61
N VAL A 459 -3.71 -19.39 -6.25
CA VAL A 459 -2.60 -20.17 -5.69
C VAL A 459 -2.11 -19.55 -4.38
N VAL A 460 -1.91 -18.23 -4.33
CA VAL A 460 -1.51 -17.55 -3.08
C VAL A 460 -2.58 -17.63 -2.03
N PHE A 461 -3.82 -17.36 -2.42
CA PHE A 461 -4.93 -17.42 -1.48
C PHE A 461 -5.05 -18.82 -0.86
N ALA A 462 -5.00 -19.87 -1.68
CA ALA A 462 -5.02 -21.25 -1.20
C ALA A 462 -3.83 -21.58 -0.30
N ALA A 463 -2.62 -21.16 -0.70
CA ALA A 463 -1.41 -21.42 0.09
C ALA A 463 -1.37 -20.64 1.41
N GLN A 464 -1.99 -19.45 1.48
CA GLN A 464 -2.13 -18.69 2.73
C GLN A 464 -3.14 -19.31 3.70
N LEU A 465 -4.14 -20.00 3.20
CA LEU A 465 -5.12 -20.71 4.04
C LEU A 465 -4.63 -22.11 4.48
N TRP A 466 -3.70 -22.70 3.74
CA TRP A 466 -3.19 -24.05 4.02
C TRP A 466 -2.00 -24.05 5.00
N LYS A 467 -1.29 -22.94 5.13
CA LYS A 467 -0.21 -22.73 6.12
C LYS A 467 -0.76 -22.12 7.41
#